data_fc33a3c261baa290c8633b24df9aaad0
#
_entry.id   fc33a3c261baa290c8633b24df9aaad0
#
_cell.length_a   1.000
_cell.length_b   1.000
_cell.length_c   1.000
_cell.angle_alpha   90.00
_cell.angle_beta   90.00
_cell.angle_gamma   90.00
#
_symmetry.space_group_name_H-M   'P 1'
#
loop_
_entity.id
_entity.type
_entity.pdbx_description
1 polymer ?
#
loop_
_entity_poly.entity_id
_entity_poly.type
_entity_poly.pdbx_seq_one_letter_code
_entity_poly.pdbx_strand_id
1 'polypeptide(L)'
;MMQAPHTYAEWVKVLDLFRARQDDREVLAAMQQGSLEWQSGVADRFSKRLVDAVNARMNTASDKFQRDMSNARGAEGAIVQALLSLRKEMALLAQAVDIPSLPEEYRRQYVQLVLDQANHMQDSLEDSAKKDRSGKLSSIVHNHRVNAF
;
A
#
# COMPACT_ATOMS: atom_id res chain seq x y z
N MET A 1 14.75 18.87 0.42
CA MET A 1 14.94 17.56 1.08
C MET A 1 14.24 17.56 2.43
N MET A 2 13.41 16.56 2.69
CA MET A 2 12.65 16.46 3.93
C MET A 2 13.55 15.93 5.05
N GLN A 3 13.47 16.54 6.24
CA GLN A 3 14.21 16.04 7.40
C GLN A 3 13.57 14.77 7.95
N ALA A 4 14.41 13.85 8.43
CA ALA A 4 13.92 12.65 9.10
C ALA A 4 13.23 13.02 10.41
N PRO A 5 12.06 12.42 10.73
CA PRO A 5 11.33 12.72 11.96
C PRO A 5 12.01 12.06 13.17
N HIS A 6 12.09 12.81 14.28
CA HIS A 6 12.66 12.33 15.54
C HIS A 6 11.76 12.56 16.74
N THR A 7 10.64 13.28 16.57
CA THR A 7 9.64 13.48 17.59
C THR A 7 8.29 12.97 17.10
N TYR A 8 7.39 12.69 18.02
CA TYR A 8 6.04 12.25 17.64
C TYR A 8 5.33 13.27 16.74
N ALA A 9 5.45 14.57 17.07
CA ALA A 9 4.86 15.64 16.26
C ALA A 9 5.42 15.67 14.83
N GLU A 10 6.72 15.43 14.66
CA GLU A 10 7.35 15.33 13.34
C GLU A 10 6.86 14.10 12.58
N TRP A 11 6.72 12.96 13.26
CA TRP A 11 6.16 11.76 12.66
C TRP A 11 4.71 11.96 12.20
N VAL A 12 3.90 12.67 12.99
CA VAL A 12 2.52 12.99 12.59
C VAL A 12 2.49 13.76 11.29
N LYS A 13 3.36 14.75 11.12
CA LYS A 13 3.46 15.53 9.88
C LYS A 13 3.85 14.66 8.69
N VAL A 14 4.83 13.78 8.88
CA VAL A 14 5.30 12.87 7.83
C VAL A 14 4.18 11.90 7.44
N LEU A 15 3.47 11.34 8.43
CA LEU A 15 2.36 10.43 8.17
C LEU A 15 1.18 11.12 7.46
N ASP A 16 0.91 12.40 7.76
CA ASP A 16 -0.11 13.16 7.07
C ASP A 16 0.25 13.35 5.58
N LEU A 17 1.51 13.65 5.28
CA LEU A 17 2.00 13.73 3.91
C LEU A 17 1.92 12.37 3.20
N PHE A 18 2.30 11.32 3.89
CA PHE A 18 2.21 9.94 3.38
C PHE A 18 0.76 9.58 3.03
N ARG A 19 -0.17 9.86 3.95
CA ARG A 19 -1.59 9.61 3.73
C ARG A 19 -2.13 10.36 2.50
N ALA A 20 -1.70 11.62 2.33
CA ALA A 20 -2.13 12.49 1.24
C ALA A 20 -1.42 12.18 -0.09
N ARG A 21 -0.47 11.24 -0.11
CA ARG A 21 0.34 10.87 -1.28
C ARG A 21 1.14 12.05 -1.82
N GLN A 22 1.62 12.91 -0.93
CA GLN A 22 2.46 14.05 -1.28
C GLN A 22 3.92 13.71 -1.09
N ASP A 23 4.73 13.96 -2.12
CA ASP A 23 6.19 13.78 -2.08
C ASP A 23 6.63 12.39 -1.60
N ASP A 24 6.01 11.34 -2.12
CA ASP A 24 6.23 9.95 -1.67
C ASP A 24 7.71 9.57 -1.57
N ARG A 25 8.53 9.97 -2.53
CA ARG A 25 9.95 9.66 -2.52
C ARG A 25 10.66 10.22 -1.29
N GLU A 26 10.42 11.49 -0.99
CA GLU A 26 11.01 12.16 0.18
C GLU A 26 10.41 11.65 1.49
N VAL A 27 9.10 11.44 1.50
CA VAL A 27 8.39 10.92 2.69
C VAL A 27 8.89 9.53 3.05
N LEU A 28 9.01 8.62 2.09
CA LEU A 28 9.54 7.28 2.33
C LEU A 28 10.98 7.32 2.84
N ALA A 29 11.83 8.15 2.25
CA ALA A 29 13.21 8.31 2.70
C ALA A 29 13.25 8.85 4.15
N ALA A 30 12.41 9.82 4.48
CA ALA A 30 12.32 10.37 5.83
C ALA A 30 11.87 9.32 6.84
N MET A 31 10.87 8.51 6.50
CA MET A 31 10.38 7.43 7.36
C MET A 31 11.46 6.38 7.62
N GLN A 32 12.26 6.05 6.61
CA GLN A 32 13.35 5.08 6.73
C GLN A 32 14.48 5.57 7.64
N GLN A 33 14.73 6.86 7.67
CA GLN A 33 15.81 7.48 8.43
C GLN A 33 15.37 8.05 9.79
N GLY A 34 14.07 8.08 10.04
CA GLY A 34 13.51 8.62 11.27
C GLY A 34 13.77 7.73 12.48
N SER A 35 13.61 8.32 13.64
CA SER A 35 13.72 7.62 14.92
C SER A 35 12.75 8.20 15.93
N LEU A 36 12.43 7.39 16.95
CA LEU A 36 11.55 7.82 18.03
C LEU A 36 11.75 6.83 19.19
N GLU A 37 11.61 7.31 20.42
CA GLU A 37 11.53 6.41 21.56
C GLU A 37 10.16 5.72 21.56
N TRP A 38 10.17 4.42 21.30
CA TRP A 38 8.95 3.63 21.13
C TRP A 38 8.48 3.04 22.47
N GLN A 39 8.09 3.91 23.40
CA GLN A 39 7.40 3.47 24.60
C GLN A 39 5.97 3.02 24.24
N SER A 40 5.39 2.11 25.02
CA SER A 40 4.12 1.46 24.65
C SER A 40 2.99 2.43 24.29
N GLY A 41 2.81 3.52 25.02
CA GLY A 41 1.75 4.49 24.72
C GLY A 41 2.00 5.26 23.42
N VAL A 42 3.26 5.53 23.09
CA VAL A 42 3.63 6.20 21.83
C VAL A 42 3.47 5.24 20.65
N ALA A 43 3.92 4.01 20.82
CA ALA A 43 3.81 2.99 19.77
C ALA A 43 2.35 2.75 19.39
N ASP A 44 1.44 2.66 20.36
CA ASP A 44 0.02 2.43 20.11
C ASP A 44 -0.61 3.59 19.34
N ARG A 45 -0.31 4.83 19.70
CA ARG A 45 -0.82 6.02 19.00
C ARG A 45 -0.26 6.13 17.60
N PHE A 46 1.02 5.85 17.44
CA PHE A 46 1.68 5.83 16.14
C PHE A 46 1.07 4.74 15.24
N SER A 47 0.88 3.53 15.78
CA SER A 47 0.24 2.42 15.08
C SER A 47 -1.11 2.82 14.49
N LYS A 48 -1.94 3.43 15.29
CA LYS A 48 -3.28 3.85 14.87
C LYS A 48 -3.20 4.81 13.67
N ARG A 49 -2.33 5.80 13.74
CA ARG A 49 -2.14 6.77 12.65
C ARG A 49 -1.58 6.12 11.40
N LEU A 50 -0.60 5.22 11.55
CA LEU A 50 0.01 4.53 10.42
C LEU A 50 -1.01 3.63 9.73
N VAL A 51 -1.76 2.85 10.48
CA VAL A 51 -2.79 1.95 9.94
C VAL A 51 -3.90 2.76 9.25
N ASP A 52 -4.34 3.87 9.85
CA ASP A 52 -5.32 4.76 9.21
C ASP A 52 -4.81 5.33 7.89
N ALA A 53 -3.54 5.73 7.83
CA ALA A 53 -2.92 6.26 6.61
C ALA A 53 -2.81 5.18 5.53
N VAL A 54 -2.39 3.97 5.90
CA VAL A 54 -2.30 2.82 4.98
C VAL A 54 -3.68 2.47 4.43
N ASN A 55 -4.68 2.38 5.29
CA ASN A 55 -6.06 2.07 4.88
C ASN A 55 -6.62 3.14 3.94
N ALA A 56 -6.37 4.41 4.21
CA ALA A 56 -6.80 5.51 3.34
C ALA A 56 -6.15 5.40 1.96
N ARG A 57 -4.86 5.07 1.90
CA ARG A 57 -4.15 4.88 0.63
C ARG A 57 -4.65 3.65 -0.13
N MET A 58 -4.91 2.55 0.57
CA MET A 58 -5.47 1.34 -0.05
C MET A 58 -6.85 1.59 -0.64
N ASN A 59 -7.70 2.33 0.06
CA ASN A 59 -9.02 2.70 -0.45
C ASN A 59 -8.91 3.56 -1.70
N THR A 60 -8.03 4.55 -1.71
CA THR A 60 -7.77 5.39 -2.88
C THR A 60 -7.27 4.57 -4.06
N ALA A 61 -6.34 3.64 -3.82
CA ALA A 61 -5.80 2.76 -4.86
C ALA A 61 -6.88 1.83 -5.42
N SER A 62 -7.74 1.29 -4.57
CA SER A 62 -8.85 0.42 -4.97
C SER A 62 -9.87 1.18 -5.82
N ASP A 63 -10.22 2.40 -5.43
CA ASP A 63 -11.14 3.25 -6.19
C ASP A 63 -10.57 3.60 -7.56
N LYS A 64 -9.29 3.95 -7.61
CA LYS A 64 -8.59 4.22 -8.87
C LYS A 64 -8.58 2.98 -9.77
N PHE A 65 -8.28 1.83 -9.19
CA PHE A 65 -8.27 0.57 -9.93
C PHE A 65 -9.63 0.25 -10.55
N GLN A 66 -10.71 0.44 -9.81
CA GLN A 66 -12.05 0.21 -10.31
C GLN A 66 -12.40 1.17 -11.47
N ARG A 67 -12.02 2.43 -11.36
CA ARG A 67 -12.20 3.41 -12.45
C ARG A 67 -11.38 3.03 -13.68
N ASP A 68 -10.13 2.64 -13.48
CA ASP A 68 -9.24 2.23 -14.58
C ASP A 68 -9.80 1.00 -15.30
N MET A 69 -10.33 0.04 -14.54
CA MET A 69 -10.96 -1.17 -15.11
C MET A 69 -12.22 -0.83 -15.90
N SER A 70 -13.07 0.06 -15.38
CA SER A 70 -14.27 0.51 -16.09
C SER A 70 -13.91 1.24 -17.38
N ASN A 71 -12.88 2.09 -17.33
CA ASN A 71 -12.42 2.87 -18.49
C ASN A 71 -11.70 1.99 -19.53
N ALA A 72 -11.15 0.86 -19.11
CA ALA A 72 -10.45 -0.07 -20.00
C ALA A 72 -11.37 -0.72 -21.02
N ARG A 73 -12.66 -0.88 -20.70
CA ARG A 73 -13.68 -1.48 -21.58
C ARG A 73 -13.23 -2.80 -22.19
N GLY A 74 -12.56 -3.65 -21.39
CA GLY A 74 -12.07 -4.94 -21.84
C GLY A 74 -10.75 -4.91 -22.62
N ALA A 75 -10.15 -3.75 -22.84
CA ALA A 75 -8.86 -3.65 -23.53
C ALA A 75 -7.73 -4.23 -22.68
N GLU A 76 -7.07 -5.25 -23.19
CA GLU A 76 -6.05 -6.01 -22.43
C GLU A 76 -4.92 -5.13 -21.91
N GLY A 77 -4.35 -4.25 -22.75
CA GLY A 77 -3.26 -3.36 -22.35
C GLY A 77 -3.65 -2.44 -21.20
N ALA A 78 -4.87 -1.90 -21.22
CA ALA A 78 -5.38 -1.03 -20.17
C ALA A 78 -5.61 -1.82 -18.86
N ILE A 79 -6.08 -3.05 -18.94
CA ILE A 79 -6.26 -3.94 -17.78
C ILE A 79 -4.90 -4.25 -17.15
N VAL A 80 -3.92 -4.60 -17.96
CA VAL A 80 -2.55 -4.86 -17.47
C VAL A 80 -1.98 -3.64 -16.74
N GLN A 81 -2.16 -2.44 -17.30
CA GLN A 81 -1.68 -1.21 -16.67
C GLN A 81 -2.39 -0.95 -15.32
N ALA A 82 -3.68 -1.21 -15.24
CA ALA A 82 -4.42 -1.08 -14.00
C ALA A 82 -3.90 -2.04 -12.91
N LEU A 83 -3.64 -3.30 -13.27
CA LEU A 83 -3.09 -4.30 -12.36
C LEU A 83 -1.69 -3.95 -11.90
N LEU A 84 -0.82 -3.51 -12.81
CA LEU A 84 0.55 -3.11 -12.48
C LEU A 84 0.58 -1.87 -11.60
N SER A 85 -0.31 -0.91 -11.83
CA SER A 85 -0.44 0.29 -11.01
C SER A 85 -0.85 -0.06 -9.57
N LEU A 86 -1.83 -0.96 -9.42
CA LEU A 86 -2.26 -1.43 -8.10
C LEU A 86 -1.14 -2.19 -7.38
N ARG A 87 -0.45 -3.09 -8.08
CA ARG A 87 0.71 -3.82 -7.55
C ARG A 87 1.80 -2.86 -7.06
N LYS A 88 2.11 -1.85 -7.85
CA LYS A 88 3.12 -0.84 -7.50
C LYS A 88 2.75 -0.10 -6.23
N GLU A 89 1.49 0.27 -6.06
CA GLU A 89 1.02 0.93 -4.84
C GLU A 89 1.12 0.00 -3.63
N MET A 90 0.72 -1.26 -3.77
CA MET A 90 0.83 -2.24 -2.68
C MET A 90 2.29 -2.48 -2.28
N ALA A 91 3.19 -2.57 -3.25
CA ALA A 91 4.63 -2.70 -3.00
C ALA A 91 5.19 -1.49 -2.25
N LEU A 92 4.76 -0.29 -2.63
CA LEU A 92 5.16 0.95 -1.96
C LEU A 92 4.67 0.98 -0.52
N LEU A 93 3.43 0.57 -0.25
CA LEU A 93 2.88 0.50 1.10
C LEU A 93 3.64 -0.51 1.96
N ALA A 94 3.97 -1.68 1.43
CA ALA A 94 4.76 -2.69 2.13
C ALA A 94 6.15 -2.15 2.52
N GLN A 95 6.78 -1.42 1.62
CA GLN A 95 8.07 -0.78 1.89
C GLN A 95 7.94 0.33 2.94
N ALA A 96 6.90 1.15 2.84
CA ALA A 96 6.69 2.30 3.72
C ALA A 96 6.49 1.89 5.18
N VAL A 97 5.78 0.80 5.44
CA VAL A 97 5.49 0.33 6.81
C VAL A 97 6.64 -0.44 7.43
N ASP A 98 7.63 -0.84 6.65
CA ASP A 98 8.83 -1.50 7.15
C ASP A 98 9.84 -0.47 7.65
N ILE A 99 9.46 0.22 8.73
CA ILE A 99 10.24 1.32 9.32
C ILE A 99 11.33 0.75 10.23
N PRO A 100 12.62 0.97 9.91
CA PRO A 100 13.71 0.32 10.65
C PRO A 100 13.77 0.66 12.13
N SER A 101 13.34 1.87 12.53
CA SER A 101 13.38 2.30 13.93
C SER A 101 12.27 1.72 14.79
N LEU A 102 11.24 1.12 14.19
CA LEU A 102 10.16 0.46 14.94
C LEU A 102 10.61 -0.85 15.56
N PRO A 103 10.06 -1.22 16.74
CA PRO A 103 10.24 -2.57 17.25
C PRO A 103 9.81 -3.62 16.22
N GLU A 104 10.57 -4.71 16.13
CA GLU A 104 10.36 -5.73 15.10
C GLU A 104 8.93 -6.28 15.09
N GLU A 105 8.33 -6.44 16.26
CA GLU A 105 6.96 -6.92 16.42
C GLU A 105 5.96 -6.05 15.63
N TYR A 106 6.08 -4.72 15.75
CA TYR A 106 5.21 -3.79 15.03
C TYR A 106 5.49 -3.80 13.52
N ARG A 107 6.75 -3.85 13.14
CA ARG A 107 7.16 -3.91 11.72
C ARG A 107 6.53 -5.12 11.03
N ARG A 108 6.63 -6.29 11.67
CA ARG A 108 6.05 -7.53 11.14
C ARG A 108 4.54 -7.44 10.98
N GLN A 109 3.85 -6.87 11.96
CA GLN A 109 2.40 -6.71 11.92
C GLN A 109 1.96 -5.83 10.75
N TYR A 110 2.64 -4.72 10.52
CA TYR A 110 2.28 -3.80 9.44
C TYR A 110 2.60 -4.37 8.06
N VAL A 111 3.74 -4.98 7.90
CA VAL A 111 4.09 -5.65 6.63
C VAL A 111 3.07 -6.75 6.34
N GLN A 112 2.72 -7.54 7.35
CA GLN A 112 1.74 -8.61 7.21
C GLN A 112 0.35 -8.06 6.85
N LEU A 113 -0.05 -6.93 7.44
CA LEU A 113 -1.30 -6.25 7.11
C LEU A 113 -1.37 -5.95 5.60
N VAL A 114 -0.31 -5.37 5.05
CA VAL A 114 -0.26 -5.02 3.62
C VAL A 114 -0.27 -6.28 2.75
N LEU A 115 0.51 -7.29 3.11
CA LEU A 115 0.56 -8.56 2.37
C LEU A 115 -0.81 -9.27 2.38
N ASP A 116 -1.48 -9.30 3.52
CA ASP A 116 -2.79 -9.93 3.64
C ASP A 116 -3.83 -9.21 2.76
N GLN A 117 -3.78 -7.88 2.73
CA GLN A 117 -4.67 -7.10 1.88
C GLN A 117 -4.38 -7.32 0.39
N ALA A 118 -3.11 -7.38 0.02
CA ALA A 118 -2.73 -7.68 -1.37
C ALA A 118 -3.20 -9.07 -1.79
N ASN A 119 -3.06 -10.06 -0.92
CA ASN A 119 -3.54 -11.42 -1.16
C ASN A 119 -5.07 -11.46 -1.31
N HIS A 120 -5.77 -10.73 -0.45
CA HIS A 120 -7.22 -10.62 -0.51
C HIS A 120 -7.69 -9.97 -1.82
N MET A 121 -7.02 -8.91 -2.25
CA MET A 121 -7.29 -8.26 -3.54
C MET A 121 -7.07 -9.22 -4.70
N GLN A 122 -5.97 -9.97 -4.67
CA GLN A 122 -5.67 -10.95 -5.72
C GLN A 122 -6.75 -12.04 -5.79
N ASP A 123 -7.16 -12.58 -4.66
CA ASP A 123 -8.21 -13.60 -4.59
C ASP A 123 -9.54 -13.08 -5.14
N SER A 124 -9.91 -11.85 -4.79
CA SER A 124 -11.12 -11.20 -5.28
C SER A 124 -11.08 -11.00 -6.80
N LEU A 125 -9.92 -10.60 -7.33
CA LEU A 125 -9.71 -10.43 -8.77
C LEU A 125 -9.82 -11.76 -9.51
N GLU A 126 -9.23 -12.82 -8.98
CA GLU A 126 -9.32 -14.15 -9.57
C GLU A 126 -10.76 -14.68 -9.58
N ASP A 127 -11.50 -14.46 -8.50
CA ASP A 127 -12.90 -14.85 -8.42
C ASP A 127 -13.76 -14.07 -9.44
N SER A 128 -13.54 -12.76 -9.57
CA SER A 128 -14.24 -11.93 -10.56
C SER A 128 -13.88 -12.36 -11.98
N ALA A 129 -12.63 -12.70 -12.23
CA ALA A 129 -12.15 -13.09 -13.55
C ALA A 129 -12.74 -14.43 -14.02
N LYS A 130 -13.15 -15.31 -13.11
CA LYS A 130 -13.81 -16.59 -13.45
C LYS A 130 -15.15 -16.40 -14.16
N LYS A 131 -15.76 -15.22 -14.04
CA LYS A 131 -17.02 -14.89 -14.72
C LYS A 131 -16.82 -14.66 -16.21
N ASP A 132 -15.59 -14.39 -16.66
CA ASP A 132 -15.26 -14.29 -18.08
C ASP A 132 -15.05 -15.68 -18.68
N ARG A 133 -15.98 -16.11 -19.50
CA ARG A 133 -16.01 -17.46 -20.09
C ARG A 133 -14.85 -17.71 -21.06
N SER A 134 -14.27 -16.66 -21.63
CA SER A 134 -13.12 -16.81 -22.56
C SER A 134 -11.83 -17.27 -21.87
N GLY A 135 -11.73 -17.05 -20.55
CA GLY A 135 -10.53 -17.31 -19.78
C GLY A 135 -9.43 -16.29 -19.95
N LYS A 136 -9.61 -15.29 -20.82
CA LYS A 136 -8.60 -14.24 -21.04
C LYS A 136 -8.34 -13.42 -19.80
N LEU A 137 -9.40 -12.99 -19.12
CA LEU A 137 -9.26 -12.16 -17.92
C LEU A 137 -8.56 -12.93 -16.79
N SER A 138 -8.90 -14.20 -16.60
CA SER A 138 -8.23 -15.07 -15.61
C SER A 138 -6.72 -15.17 -15.90
N SER A 139 -6.36 -15.32 -17.17
CA SER A 139 -4.95 -15.39 -17.58
C SER A 139 -4.21 -14.08 -17.32
N ILE A 140 -4.83 -12.94 -17.64
CA ILE A 140 -4.25 -11.60 -17.39
C ILE A 140 -4.03 -11.38 -15.90
N VAL A 141 -5.04 -11.65 -15.08
CA VAL A 141 -5.00 -11.49 -13.62
C VAL A 141 -3.93 -12.40 -13.01
N HIS A 142 -3.83 -13.64 -13.48
CA HIS A 142 -2.84 -14.59 -12.99
C HIS A 142 -1.41 -14.16 -13.36
N ASN A 143 -1.21 -13.65 -14.56
CA ASN A 143 0.11 -13.25 -15.06
C ASN A 143 0.58 -11.89 -14.51
N HIS A 144 -0.33 -11.08 -13.99
CA HIS A 144 -0.03 -9.74 -13.50
C HIS A 144 -0.57 -9.58 -12.07
N ARG A 145 -0.09 -10.42 -11.18
CA ARG A 145 -0.57 -10.52 -9.79
C ARG A 145 -0.28 -9.24 -9.02
N VAL A 146 -1.29 -8.72 -8.32
CA VAL A 146 -1.16 -7.49 -7.50
C VAL A 146 -0.41 -7.73 -6.19
N ASN A 147 -0.21 -8.99 -5.80
CA ASN A 147 0.52 -9.39 -4.60
C ASN A 147 1.95 -9.88 -4.91
N ALA A 148 2.44 -9.70 -6.13
CA ALA A 148 3.78 -10.13 -6.56
C ALA A 148 4.80 -9.00 -6.36
N PHE A 149 5.25 -8.82 -5.12
CA PHE A 149 6.26 -7.81 -4.78
C PHE A 149 7.10 -8.23 -3.57
#